data_da1f2e2992deec0cbe9e3ad94e4fa807
#
_entry.id   da1f2e2992deec0cbe9e3ad94e4fa807
#
_cell.length_a   1.000
_cell.length_b   1.000
_cell.length_c   1.000
_cell.angle_alpha   90.00
_cell.angle_beta   90.00
_cell.angle_gamma   90.00
#
_symmetry.space_group_name_H-M   'P 1'
#
loop_
_entity.id
_entity.type
_entity.pdbx_description
1 polymer ?
#
loop_
_entity_poly.entity_id
_entity_poly.type
_entity_poly.pdbx_seq_one_letter_code
_entity_poly.pdbx_strand_id
1 'polypeptide(L)'
;MKILQLNIWGGKLEKQIAALLKKEDADVVCLQEVVQVEGGSSYFFLDLHEIMVATGYEYSYYTPSWSGKYMRREASWGNCILSKTPLKSTHSFYTYKEEVKDFDFLEDTDYNAGRALQHVVIETDKGILNILNHHGYHLREHKNGDEETLRQCGMIADYARNLEGPTVLCGDFNLITTSDSLELINKVLVNHVKERGIVTTRTPLTHKTEACDYIFTSRDIEVKNFQVLDDIASDHKALIIEF
;
A
#
# COMPACT_ATOMS: atom_id res chain seq x y z
N MET A 1 16.23 -1.19 -9.79
CA MET A 1 15.45 -0.65 -8.65
C MET A 1 14.62 -1.75 -8.06
N LYS A 2 14.47 -1.77 -6.73
CA LYS A 2 13.67 -2.75 -5.98
C LYS A 2 12.54 -2.03 -5.24
N ILE A 3 11.29 -2.45 -5.46
CA ILE A 3 10.11 -1.91 -4.77
C ILE A 3 9.45 -3.03 -3.99
N LEU A 4 9.06 -2.74 -2.75
CA LEU A 4 8.32 -3.65 -1.88
C LEU A 4 6.93 -3.09 -1.60
N GLN A 5 5.91 -3.94 -1.64
CA GLN A 5 4.54 -3.66 -1.22
C GLN A 5 4.16 -4.52 -0.02
N LEU A 6 3.52 -3.94 0.99
CA LEU A 6 3.01 -4.67 2.15
C LEU A 6 1.90 -3.90 2.87
N ASN A 7 0.75 -4.53 3.08
CA ASN A 7 -0.17 -4.13 4.14
C ASN A 7 0.39 -4.65 5.48
N ILE A 8 0.69 -3.74 6.43
CA ILE A 8 1.40 -4.10 7.66
C ILE A 8 0.49 -4.42 8.85
N TRP A 9 -0.84 -4.53 8.60
CA TRP A 9 -1.81 -4.89 9.64
C TRP A 9 -1.70 -4.01 10.91
N GLY A 10 -1.62 -2.72 10.73
CA GLY A 10 -1.43 -1.76 11.82
C GLY A 10 -0.10 -1.87 12.54
N GLY A 11 0.88 -2.55 11.97
CA GLY A 11 2.18 -2.70 12.62
C GLY A 11 2.21 -3.72 13.77
N LYS A 12 1.25 -4.65 13.84
CA LYS A 12 1.12 -5.62 14.96
C LYS A 12 2.32 -6.54 15.15
N LEU A 13 3.04 -6.85 14.09
CA LEU A 13 4.23 -7.72 14.14
C LEU A 13 5.51 -6.89 14.02
N GLU A 14 5.72 -6.00 14.96
CA GLU A 14 6.78 -4.98 14.96
C GLU A 14 8.16 -5.51 14.53
N LYS A 15 8.62 -6.54 15.22
CA LYS A 15 9.97 -7.11 15.00
C LYS A 15 10.09 -7.75 13.62
N GLN A 16 9.06 -8.45 13.20
CA GLN A 16 9.02 -9.14 11.91
C GLN A 16 8.96 -8.14 10.75
N ILE A 17 8.15 -7.08 10.87
CA ILE A 17 8.09 -5.99 9.88
C ILE A 17 9.47 -5.33 9.74
N ALA A 18 10.06 -4.89 10.85
CA ALA A 18 11.37 -4.24 10.83
C ALA A 18 12.46 -5.17 10.26
N ALA A 19 12.45 -6.46 10.63
CA ALA A 19 13.39 -7.44 10.12
C ALA A 19 13.23 -7.69 8.62
N LEU A 20 11.98 -7.81 8.14
CA LEU A 20 11.67 -7.97 6.73
C LEU A 20 12.14 -6.77 5.90
N LEU A 21 11.80 -5.56 6.31
CA LEU A 21 12.19 -4.35 5.59
C LEU A 21 13.70 -4.16 5.53
N LYS A 22 14.42 -4.49 6.62
CA LYS A 22 15.90 -4.50 6.64
C LYS A 22 16.50 -5.56 5.73
N LYS A 23 15.96 -6.78 5.78
CA LYS A 23 16.44 -7.92 4.96
C LYS A 23 16.29 -7.61 3.48
N GLU A 24 15.12 -7.10 3.09
CA GLU A 24 14.83 -6.84 1.69
C GLU A 24 15.49 -5.58 1.17
N ASP A 25 15.75 -4.62 2.01
CA ASP A 25 16.49 -3.39 1.71
C ASP A 25 16.04 -2.72 0.40
N ALA A 26 14.72 -2.64 0.19
CA ALA A 26 14.12 -2.10 -1.03
C ALA A 26 14.43 -0.61 -1.19
N ASP A 27 14.50 -0.10 -2.43
CA ASP A 27 14.72 1.32 -2.70
C ASP A 27 13.48 2.16 -2.34
N VAL A 28 12.29 1.58 -2.57
CA VAL A 28 10.98 2.16 -2.24
C VAL A 28 10.10 1.11 -1.58
N VAL A 29 9.34 1.51 -0.56
CA VAL A 29 8.36 0.64 0.13
C VAL A 29 6.99 1.32 0.12
N CYS A 30 5.99 0.61 -0.38
CA CYS A 30 4.59 1.01 -0.36
C CYS A 30 3.86 0.25 0.76
N LEU A 31 3.43 0.96 1.79
CA LEU A 31 2.77 0.40 2.96
C LEU A 31 1.32 0.83 3.04
N GLN A 32 0.46 -0.08 3.52
CA GLN A 32 -0.91 0.19 3.91
C GLN A 32 -1.09 -0.15 5.39
N GLU A 33 -2.10 0.43 6.00
CA GLU A 33 -2.42 0.28 7.44
C GLU A 33 -1.27 0.74 8.36
N VAL A 34 -0.63 1.84 8.00
CA VAL A 34 0.44 2.45 8.79
C VAL A 34 -0.17 3.33 9.89
N VAL A 35 0.33 3.18 11.10
CA VAL A 35 -0.09 3.96 12.27
C VAL A 35 0.91 5.08 12.54
N GLN A 36 0.40 6.25 12.90
CA GLN A 36 1.16 7.32 13.53
C GLN A 36 0.54 7.65 14.86
N VAL A 37 1.34 7.82 15.91
CA VAL A 37 0.87 8.19 17.25
C VAL A 37 1.71 9.34 17.78
N GLU A 38 1.08 10.33 18.39
CA GLU A 38 1.77 11.44 19.03
C GLU A 38 2.80 10.92 20.05
N GLY A 39 4.04 11.43 19.95
CA GLY A 39 5.16 10.96 20.76
C GLY A 39 5.92 9.76 20.16
N GLY A 40 5.52 9.28 18.98
CA GLY A 40 6.32 8.35 18.15
C GLY A 40 6.50 6.95 18.74
N SER A 41 5.65 6.50 19.65
CA SER A 41 5.65 5.13 20.17
C SER A 41 4.25 4.69 20.55
N SER A 42 3.85 3.54 20.08
CA SER A 42 2.63 2.83 20.47
C SER A 42 3.02 1.55 21.21
N TYR A 43 2.33 1.21 22.28
CA TYR A 43 2.57 -0.05 23.00
C TYR A 43 2.09 -1.29 22.24
N PHE A 44 1.36 -1.11 21.14
CA PHE A 44 0.66 -2.21 20.45
C PHE A 44 0.91 -2.24 18.93
N PHE A 45 1.52 -1.20 18.38
CA PHE A 45 1.66 -1.05 16.93
C PHE A 45 3.03 -0.44 16.62
N LEU A 46 3.67 -0.93 15.58
CA LEU A 46 4.87 -0.30 15.04
C LEU A 46 4.48 1.02 14.37
N ASP A 47 4.84 2.12 14.99
CA ASP A 47 4.59 3.48 14.50
C ASP A 47 5.50 3.80 13.30
N LEU A 48 5.05 4.71 12.42
CA LEU A 48 5.83 5.11 11.24
C LEU A 48 7.22 5.63 11.60
N HIS A 49 7.35 6.42 12.67
CA HIS A 49 8.64 6.91 13.13
C HIS A 49 9.58 5.76 13.53
N GLU A 50 9.06 4.77 14.24
CA GLU A 50 9.80 3.58 14.65
C GLU A 50 10.24 2.74 13.44
N ILE A 51 9.37 2.63 12.41
CA ILE A 51 9.73 1.98 11.13
C ILE A 51 10.93 2.70 10.51
N MET A 52 10.85 4.03 10.35
CA MET A 52 11.92 4.82 9.73
C MET A 52 13.24 4.72 10.51
N VAL A 53 13.19 4.84 11.84
CA VAL A 53 14.37 4.69 12.71
C VAL A 53 14.96 3.27 12.60
N ALA A 54 14.12 2.24 12.62
CA ALA A 54 14.57 0.87 12.53
C ALA A 54 15.19 0.52 11.18
N THR A 55 14.70 1.08 10.08
CA THR A 55 15.05 0.67 8.71
C THR A 55 15.99 1.64 8.01
N GLY A 56 16.12 2.87 8.51
CA GLY A 56 17.00 3.89 7.94
C GLY A 56 16.42 4.60 6.70
N TYR A 57 15.13 4.46 6.40
CA TYR A 57 14.51 5.28 5.34
C TYR A 57 14.49 6.74 5.76
N GLU A 58 14.96 7.62 4.88
CA GLU A 58 15.07 9.06 5.16
C GLU A 58 13.85 9.85 4.67
N TYR A 59 13.18 9.35 3.64
CA TYR A 59 12.05 10.05 3.00
C TYR A 59 10.78 9.25 3.14
N SER A 60 9.68 9.94 3.47
CA SER A 60 8.36 9.34 3.58
C SER A 60 7.27 10.28 3.08
N TYR A 61 6.19 9.70 2.57
CA TYR A 61 4.96 10.40 2.26
C TYR A 61 3.78 9.62 2.85
N TYR A 62 3.14 10.19 3.85
CA TYR A 62 2.02 9.59 4.57
C TYR A 62 0.70 10.28 4.23
N THR A 63 -0.38 9.50 4.11
CA THR A 63 -1.75 10.02 3.88
C THR A 63 -2.70 9.29 4.82
N PRO A 64 -3.38 9.99 5.74
CA PRO A 64 -4.30 9.36 6.69
C PRO A 64 -5.60 8.92 6.02
N SER A 65 -6.16 7.82 6.52
CA SER A 65 -7.54 7.37 6.28
C SER A 65 -8.45 7.78 7.43
N TRP A 66 -7.94 7.66 8.64
CA TRP A 66 -8.53 8.14 9.88
C TRP A 66 -7.54 8.97 10.68
N SER A 67 -8.04 9.93 11.42
CA SER A 67 -7.33 10.58 12.52
C SER A 67 -8.25 10.77 13.71
N GLY A 68 -7.69 10.72 14.90
CA GLY A 68 -8.44 10.83 16.14
C GLY A 68 -7.60 10.45 17.34
N LYS A 69 -8.20 9.79 18.32
CA LYS A 69 -7.53 9.48 19.57
C LYS A 69 -7.33 7.98 19.77
N TYR A 70 -6.12 7.64 20.17
CA TYR A 70 -5.76 6.33 20.67
C TYR A 70 -5.15 6.47 22.06
N MET A 71 -5.81 5.93 23.09
CA MET A 71 -5.39 6.04 24.51
C MET A 71 -5.05 7.48 24.91
N ARG A 72 -5.92 8.45 24.57
CA ARG A 72 -5.80 9.90 24.85
C ARG A 72 -4.67 10.63 24.12
N ARG A 73 -3.97 9.98 23.19
CA ARG A 73 -2.97 10.61 22.30
C ARG A 73 -3.56 10.76 20.90
N GLU A 74 -3.14 11.80 20.20
CA GLU A 74 -3.50 11.94 18.80
C GLU A 74 -2.87 10.78 18.01
N ALA A 75 -3.67 10.17 17.15
CA ALA A 75 -3.25 9.05 16.32
C ALA A 75 -3.90 9.12 14.95
N SER A 76 -3.27 8.52 13.97
CA SER A 76 -3.82 8.36 12.63
C SER A 76 -3.46 6.99 12.06
N TRP A 77 -4.23 6.57 11.06
CA TRP A 77 -4.07 5.31 10.37
C TRP A 77 -4.21 5.56 8.88
N GLY A 78 -3.25 5.12 8.07
CA GLY A 78 -3.26 5.44 6.66
C GLY A 78 -2.27 4.65 5.82
N ASN A 79 -1.91 5.22 4.68
CA ASN A 79 -0.92 4.66 3.76
C ASN A 79 0.38 5.46 3.85
N CYS A 80 1.49 4.79 3.54
CA CYS A 80 2.80 5.44 3.48
C CYS A 80 3.64 4.90 2.33
N ILE A 81 4.36 5.81 1.67
CA ILE A 81 5.46 5.46 0.78
C ILE A 81 6.75 5.87 1.48
N LEU A 82 7.68 4.93 1.64
CA LEU A 82 9.04 5.17 2.13
C LEU A 82 10.00 5.12 0.95
N SER A 83 11.06 5.94 0.97
CA SER A 83 12.08 5.96 -0.07
C SER A 83 13.46 6.20 0.53
N LYS A 84 14.48 5.59 -0.08
CA LYS A 84 15.89 5.90 0.16
C LYS A 84 16.36 7.15 -0.59
N THR A 85 15.64 7.52 -1.64
CA THR A 85 15.94 8.70 -2.45
C THR A 85 14.95 9.82 -2.20
N PRO A 86 15.36 11.10 -2.37
CA PRO A 86 14.46 12.23 -2.22
C PRO A 86 13.20 12.11 -3.07
N LEU A 87 12.07 12.51 -2.50
CA LEU A 87 10.80 12.61 -3.22
C LEU A 87 10.77 13.95 -3.97
N LYS A 88 10.76 13.90 -5.30
CA LYS A 88 10.72 15.10 -6.16
C LYS A 88 9.40 15.83 -6.08
N SER A 89 8.31 15.07 -6.02
CA SER A 89 6.96 15.60 -5.76
C SER A 89 6.10 14.54 -5.07
N THR A 90 5.11 15.02 -4.34
CA THR A 90 4.13 14.19 -3.63
C THR A 90 2.73 14.74 -3.87
N HIS A 91 1.78 13.84 -4.09
CA HIS A 91 0.37 14.16 -4.26
C HIS A 91 -0.50 13.02 -3.73
N SER A 92 -1.68 13.33 -3.23
CA SER A 92 -2.70 12.33 -2.94
C SER A 92 -4.09 12.90 -3.17
N PHE A 93 -5.02 12.02 -3.51
CA PHE A 93 -6.44 12.33 -3.54
C PHE A 93 -7.25 11.14 -3.06
N TYR A 94 -8.41 11.42 -2.47
CA TYR A 94 -9.28 10.37 -1.97
C TYR A 94 -10.13 9.79 -3.11
N THR A 95 -10.05 8.47 -3.24
CA THR A 95 -10.87 7.69 -4.17
C THR A 95 -12.22 7.31 -3.54
N TYR A 96 -12.30 7.30 -2.21
CA TYR A 96 -13.52 7.06 -1.45
C TYR A 96 -13.47 7.80 -0.13
N LYS A 97 -14.52 8.55 0.21
CA LYS A 97 -14.61 9.46 1.37
C LYS A 97 -13.29 10.22 1.58
N GLU A 98 -13.33 11.28 2.31
CA GLU A 98 -12.12 11.94 2.82
C GLU A 98 -11.66 11.29 4.12
N GLU A 99 -10.57 11.79 4.69
CA GLU A 99 -10.12 11.42 6.03
C GLU A 99 -11.26 11.56 7.04
N VAL A 100 -11.55 10.50 7.79
CA VAL A 100 -12.46 10.57 8.93
C VAL A 100 -11.70 11.12 10.12
N LYS A 101 -12.16 12.26 10.64
CA LYS A 101 -11.60 12.92 11.82
C LYS A 101 -12.35 12.52 13.08
N ASP A 102 -11.71 12.74 14.22
CA ASP A 102 -12.27 12.44 15.55
C ASP A 102 -12.65 10.96 15.74
N PHE A 103 -11.95 10.07 15.03
CA PHE A 103 -12.13 8.63 15.13
C PHE A 103 -11.60 8.09 16.47
N ASP A 104 -12.41 7.32 17.19
CA ASP A 104 -11.97 6.59 18.37
C ASP A 104 -11.56 5.17 17.98
N PHE A 105 -10.25 4.90 17.99
CA PHE A 105 -9.69 3.61 17.61
C PHE A 105 -10.10 2.44 18.52
N LEU A 106 -10.70 2.70 19.67
CA LEU A 106 -11.18 1.68 20.61
C LEU A 106 -12.68 1.40 20.48
N GLU A 107 -13.46 2.39 20.05
CA GLU A 107 -14.92 2.32 20.04
C GLU A 107 -15.52 2.27 18.62
N ASP A 108 -14.90 2.95 17.65
CA ASP A 108 -15.41 3.01 16.29
C ASP A 108 -15.10 1.74 15.48
N THR A 109 -16.10 1.29 14.72
CA THR A 109 -16.04 0.05 13.94
C THR A 109 -16.16 0.24 12.43
N ASP A 110 -16.30 1.47 11.93
CA ASP A 110 -16.34 1.72 10.48
C ASP A 110 -14.93 1.75 9.89
N TYR A 111 -14.48 0.61 9.40
CA TYR A 111 -13.16 0.45 8.78
C TYR A 111 -13.10 0.93 7.32
N ASN A 112 -14.20 1.45 6.76
CA ASN A 112 -14.25 1.97 5.39
C ASN A 112 -14.22 3.51 5.35
N ALA A 113 -13.33 4.11 6.11
CA ALA A 113 -13.03 5.53 5.99
C ALA A 113 -12.03 5.80 4.87
N GLY A 114 -11.67 7.01 4.66
CA GLY A 114 -10.82 7.57 3.63
C GLY A 114 -9.91 6.60 2.85
N ARG A 115 -10.17 6.42 1.56
CA ARG A 115 -9.33 5.60 0.67
C ARG A 115 -8.61 6.50 -0.31
N ALA A 116 -7.34 6.73 -0.07
CA ALA A 116 -6.53 7.62 -0.89
C ALA A 116 -5.64 6.84 -1.87
N LEU A 117 -5.46 7.42 -3.07
CA LEU A 117 -4.32 7.12 -3.92
C LEU A 117 -3.20 8.09 -3.58
N GLN A 118 -2.05 7.57 -3.19
CA GLN A 118 -0.82 8.34 -3.07
C GLN A 118 -0.05 8.29 -4.39
N HIS A 119 0.62 9.38 -4.73
CA HIS A 119 1.54 9.47 -5.84
C HIS A 119 2.80 10.21 -5.38
N VAL A 120 3.95 9.58 -5.54
CA VAL A 120 5.25 10.23 -5.41
C VAL A 120 6.04 10.08 -6.70
N VAL A 121 6.85 11.08 -7.02
CA VAL A 121 7.79 11.04 -8.12
C VAL A 121 9.20 10.99 -7.53
N ILE A 122 10.00 10.06 -8.01
CA ILE A 122 11.44 9.99 -7.69
C ILE A 122 12.28 10.15 -8.95
N GLU A 123 13.50 10.65 -8.79
CA GLU A 123 14.49 10.69 -9.86
C GLU A 123 15.33 9.42 -9.82
N THR A 124 15.58 8.86 -11.01
CA THR A 124 16.43 7.69 -11.21
C THR A 124 17.48 8.03 -12.29
N ASP A 125 18.50 7.20 -12.44
CA ASP A 125 19.48 7.35 -13.52
C ASP A 125 18.86 7.30 -14.93
N LYS A 126 17.63 6.76 -15.04
CA LYS A 126 16.88 6.64 -16.30
C LYS A 126 15.81 7.73 -16.49
N GLY A 127 15.71 8.69 -15.58
CA GLY A 127 14.70 9.73 -15.57
C GLY A 127 13.75 9.63 -14.38
N ILE A 128 12.54 10.16 -14.52
CA ILE A 128 11.53 10.11 -13.45
C ILE A 128 10.86 8.74 -13.38
N LEU A 129 10.43 8.37 -12.18
CA LEU A 129 9.59 7.20 -11.91
C LEU A 129 8.41 7.62 -11.05
N ASN A 130 7.21 7.29 -11.50
CA ASN A 130 5.97 7.50 -10.74
C ASN A 130 5.70 6.27 -9.88
N ILE A 131 5.53 6.48 -8.58
CA ILE A 131 5.15 5.45 -7.61
C ILE A 131 3.77 5.79 -7.06
N LEU A 132 2.83 4.89 -7.25
CA LEU A 132 1.47 4.99 -6.74
C LEU A 132 1.26 3.95 -5.64
N ASN A 133 0.52 4.33 -4.58
CA ASN A 133 0.17 3.43 -3.47
C ASN A 133 -1.30 3.60 -3.12
N HIS A 134 -2.03 2.50 -3.02
CA HIS A 134 -3.47 2.50 -2.74
C HIS A 134 -3.87 1.43 -1.72
N HIS A 135 -4.87 1.76 -0.90
CA HIS A 135 -5.59 0.78 -0.09
C HIS A 135 -7.07 0.86 -0.45
N GLY A 136 -7.60 -0.16 -1.09
CA GLY A 136 -8.93 -0.21 -1.66
C GLY A 136 -10.07 -0.32 -0.66
N TYR A 137 -11.28 -0.06 -1.13
CA TYR A 137 -12.51 -0.26 -0.36
C TYR A 137 -12.68 -1.73 0.05
N HIS A 138 -13.03 -1.96 1.31
CA HIS A 138 -13.17 -3.29 1.87
C HIS A 138 -14.63 -3.75 1.89
N LEU A 139 -14.99 -4.65 0.97
CA LEU A 139 -16.23 -5.40 1.04
C LEU A 139 -16.09 -6.53 2.07
N ARG A 140 -17.01 -6.59 3.04
CA ARG A 140 -16.96 -7.59 4.13
C ARG A 140 -17.37 -8.99 3.64
N GLU A 141 -18.36 -9.04 2.74
CA GLU A 141 -19.01 -10.29 2.30
C GLU A 141 -18.17 -11.04 1.25
N HIS A 142 -17.47 -10.33 0.39
CA HIS A 142 -16.70 -10.92 -0.71
C HIS A 142 -15.62 -9.96 -1.25
N LYS A 143 -14.80 -10.45 -2.18
CA LYS A 143 -13.73 -9.70 -2.83
C LYS A 143 -13.93 -9.56 -4.36
N ASN A 144 -15.14 -9.81 -4.86
CA ASN A 144 -15.44 -9.72 -6.30
C ASN A 144 -15.51 -8.26 -6.80
N GLY A 145 -15.80 -7.33 -5.90
CA GLY A 145 -16.03 -5.94 -6.23
C GLY A 145 -17.51 -5.59 -6.34
N ASP A 146 -17.77 -4.29 -6.43
CA ASP A 146 -19.08 -3.65 -6.58
C ASP A 146 -18.96 -2.35 -7.37
N GLU A 147 -20.03 -1.56 -7.44
CA GLU A 147 -20.04 -0.26 -8.14
C GLU A 147 -19.01 0.72 -7.56
N GLU A 148 -18.80 0.69 -6.23
CA GLU A 148 -17.83 1.58 -5.58
C GLU A 148 -16.39 1.19 -5.92
N THR A 149 -16.05 -0.09 -5.88
CA THR A 149 -14.72 -0.56 -6.28
C THR A 149 -14.46 -0.34 -7.77
N LEU A 150 -15.51 -0.46 -8.62
CA LEU A 150 -15.42 -0.16 -10.04
C LEU A 150 -15.10 1.33 -10.27
N ARG A 151 -15.79 2.22 -9.52
CA ARG A 151 -15.55 3.66 -9.57
C ARG A 151 -14.12 4.01 -9.14
N GLN A 152 -13.63 3.45 -8.02
CA GLN A 152 -12.27 3.69 -7.53
C GLN A 152 -11.22 3.22 -8.53
N CYS A 153 -11.33 1.99 -9.03
CA CYS A 153 -10.40 1.46 -10.03
C CYS A 153 -10.43 2.27 -11.33
N GLY A 154 -11.60 2.80 -11.72
CA GLY A 154 -11.74 3.72 -12.85
C GLY A 154 -10.96 5.01 -12.64
N MET A 155 -11.09 5.64 -11.47
CA MET A 155 -10.33 6.86 -11.11
C MET A 155 -8.83 6.62 -11.15
N ILE A 156 -8.37 5.48 -10.59
CA ILE A 156 -6.95 5.11 -10.57
C ILE A 156 -6.43 4.85 -11.98
N ALA A 157 -7.20 4.11 -12.81
CA ALA A 157 -6.82 3.81 -14.18
C ALA A 157 -6.71 5.09 -15.04
N ASP A 158 -7.66 6.01 -14.88
CA ASP A 158 -7.66 7.29 -15.60
C ASP A 158 -6.50 8.18 -15.13
N TYR A 159 -6.23 8.21 -13.83
CA TYR A 159 -5.08 8.93 -13.30
C TYR A 159 -3.75 8.36 -13.86
N ALA A 160 -3.55 7.04 -13.76
CA ALA A 160 -2.34 6.39 -14.24
C ALA A 160 -2.14 6.55 -15.76
N ARG A 161 -3.21 6.55 -16.56
CA ARG A 161 -3.15 6.75 -18.03
C ARG A 161 -2.62 8.13 -18.42
N ASN A 162 -2.85 9.13 -17.58
CA ASN A 162 -2.44 10.52 -17.85
C ASN A 162 -1.07 10.89 -17.26
N LEU A 163 -0.40 9.95 -16.58
CA LEU A 163 0.95 10.17 -16.09
C LEU A 163 1.97 10.03 -17.23
N GLU A 164 2.93 10.93 -17.25
CA GLU A 164 4.08 10.84 -18.12
C GLU A 164 5.19 10.02 -17.47
N GLY A 165 5.77 9.07 -18.22
CA GLY A 165 6.90 8.24 -17.80
C GLY A 165 6.52 6.95 -17.06
N PRO A 166 7.56 6.16 -16.73
CA PRO A 166 7.39 4.87 -16.07
C PRO A 166 6.58 4.98 -14.77
N THR A 167 5.66 4.04 -14.57
CA THR A 167 4.73 4.06 -13.43
C THR A 167 4.67 2.69 -12.78
N VAL A 168 4.77 2.65 -11.45
CA VAL A 168 4.52 1.49 -10.61
C VAL A 168 3.35 1.80 -9.67
N LEU A 169 2.34 0.95 -9.64
CA LEU A 169 1.21 1.04 -8.73
C LEU A 169 1.21 -0.17 -7.79
N CYS A 170 1.26 0.09 -6.51
CA CYS A 170 1.23 -0.89 -5.43
C CYS A 170 -0.05 -0.75 -4.61
N GLY A 171 -0.48 -1.82 -3.95
CA GLY A 171 -1.51 -1.71 -2.92
C GLY A 171 -2.24 -2.98 -2.58
N ASP A 172 -2.98 -2.92 -1.47
CA ASP A 172 -4.05 -3.86 -1.12
C ASP A 172 -5.36 -3.32 -1.72
N PHE A 173 -5.81 -3.91 -2.80
CA PHE A 173 -7.05 -3.50 -3.47
C PHE A 173 -8.31 -4.09 -2.86
N ASN A 174 -8.17 -5.04 -1.94
CA ASN A 174 -9.29 -5.79 -1.38
C ASN A 174 -10.18 -6.48 -2.43
N LEU A 175 -9.63 -6.81 -3.59
CA LEU A 175 -10.28 -7.42 -4.75
C LEU A 175 -9.50 -8.65 -5.20
N ILE A 176 -10.19 -9.69 -5.67
CA ILE A 176 -9.57 -10.85 -6.30
C ILE A 176 -9.11 -10.54 -7.72
N THR A 177 -8.18 -11.34 -8.24
CA THR A 177 -7.57 -11.15 -9.58
C THR A 177 -8.57 -11.18 -10.73
N THR A 178 -9.74 -11.77 -10.53
CA THR A 178 -10.82 -11.89 -11.53
C THR A 178 -11.90 -10.80 -11.40
N SER A 179 -11.72 -9.83 -10.50
CA SER A 179 -12.66 -8.71 -10.34
C SER A 179 -12.72 -7.83 -11.59
N ASP A 180 -13.93 -7.52 -12.06
CA ASP A 180 -14.16 -6.58 -13.17
C ASP A 180 -13.60 -5.19 -12.88
N SER A 181 -13.58 -4.80 -11.60
CA SER A 181 -13.01 -3.51 -11.19
C SER A 181 -11.51 -3.43 -11.53
N LEU A 182 -10.73 -4.48 -11.28
CA LEU A 182 -9.31 -4.53 -11.61
C LEU A 182 -9.04 -4.55 -13.12
N GLU A 183 -9.98 -5.01 -13.93
CA GLU A 183 -9.83 -4.99 -15.39
C GLU A 183 -9.67 -3.57 -15.95
N LEU A 184 -10.19 -2.55 -15.28
CA LEU A 184 -9.97 -1.15 -15.68
C LEU A 184 -8.49 -0.77 -15.56
N ILE A 185 -7.82 -1.20 -14.48
CA ILE A 185 -6.39 -0.97 -14.27
C ILE A 185 -5.56 -1.86 -15.21
N ASN A 186 -5.94 -3.13 -15.40
CA ASN A 186 -5.26 -4.07 -16.29
C ASN A 186 -5.20 -3.61 -17.75
N LYS A 187 -6.14 -2.77 -18.20
CA LYS A 187 -6.12 -2.14 -19.53
C LYS A 187 -5.00 -1.09 -19.68
N VAL A 188 -4.55 -0.51 -18.57
CA VAL A 188 -3.56 0.58 -18.54
C VAL A 188 -2.19 0.07 -18.13
N LEU A 189 -2.14 -0.76 -17.08
CA LEU A 189 -0.92 -1.28 -16.47
C LEU A 189 -0.87 -2.81 -16.53
N VAL A 190 0.33 -3.36 -16.46
CA VAL A 190 0.58 -4.80 -16.38
C VAL A 190 0.40 -5.28 -14.94
N ASN A 191 -0.50 -6.21 -14.70
CA ASN A 191 -0.78 -6.80 -13.39
C ASN A 191 0.10 -8.02 -13.14
N HIS A 192 1.16 -7.86 -12.34
CA HIS A 192 2.14 -8.92 -12.12
C HIS A 192 1.64 -10.10 -11.28
N VAL A 193 0.63 -9.90 -10.45
CA VAL A 193 -0.03 -10.97 -9.68
C VAL A 193 -0.89 -11.83 -10.59
N LYS A 194 -1.71 -11.19 -11.45
CA LYS A 194 -2.57 -11.89 -12.41
C LYS A 194 -1.75 -12.67 -13.46
N GLU A 195 -0.75 -12.01 -14.07
CA GLU A 195 0.07 -12.66 -15.12
C GLU A 195 0.85 -13.87 -14.64
N ARG A 196 1.23 -13.89 -13.36
CA ARG A 196 1.95 -15.01 -12.76
C ARG A 196 1.06 -16.06 -12.11
N GLY A 197 -0.26 -15.90 -12.20
CA GLY A 197 -1.22 -16.82 -11.62
C GLY A 197 -1.13 -16.95 -10.10
N ILE A 198 -0.76 -15.86 -9.40
CA ILE A 198 -0.68 -15.86 -7.94
C ILE A 198 -2.09 -15.97 -7.38
N VAL A 199 -2.34 -17.00 -6.60
CA VAL A 199 -3.66 -17.32 -6.05
C VAL A 199 -3.87 -16.75 -4.65
N THR A 200 -2.79 -16.45 -3.92
CA THR A 200 -2.88 -15.91 -2.56
C THR A 200 -1.75 -14.92 -2.26
N THR A 201 -2.11 -13.84 -1.57
CA THR A 201 -1.19 -12.90 -0.93
C THR A 201 -1.43 -12.89 0.59
N ARG A 202 -2.01 -13.95 1.15
CA ARG A 202 -2.31 -14.08 2.57
C ARG A 202 -1.34 -15.02 3.26
N THR A 203 -1.05 -14.71 4.53
CA THR A 203 -0.24 -15.56 5.41
C THR A 203 -1.13 -16.49 6.25
N PRO A 204 -0.59 -17.53 6.90
CA PRO A 204 -1.35 -18.39 7.79
C PRO A 204 -1.95 -17.71 9.04
N LEU A 205 -1.69 -16.43 9.25
CA LEU A 205 -2.29 -15.64 10.36
C LEU A 205 -3.75 -15.29 10.13
N THR A 206 -4.27 -15.50 8.94
CA THR A 206 -5.69 -15.30 8.60
C THR A 206 -6.26 -16.56 7.93
N HIS A 207 -7.58 -16.72 8.04
CA HIS A 207 -8.31 -17.76 7.31
C HIS A 207 -8.62 -17.37 5.85
N LYS A 208 -8.35 -16.12 5.46
CA LYS A 208 -8.51 -15.64 4.08
C LYS A 208 -7.40 -16.23 3.21
N THR A 209 -7.71 -16.50 1.96
CA THR A 209 -6.80 -17.19 1.03
C THR A 209 -6.60 -16.47 -0.29
N GLU A 210 -7.38 -15.42 -0.56
CA GLU A 210 -7.40 -14.73 -1.84
C GLU A 210 -6.16 -13.84 -2.04
N ALA A 211 -5.74 -13.65 -3.28
CA ALA A 211 -4.82 -12.58 -3.64
C ALA A 211 -5.58 -11.25 -3.72
N CYS A 212 -5.21 -10.30 -2.86
CA CYS A 212 -5.80 -8.95 -2.81
C CYS A 212 -4.75 -7.84 -2.90
N ASP A 213 -3.48 -8.19 -2.82
CA ASP A 213 -2.34 -7.28 -2.91
C ASP A 213 -1.73 -7.35 -4.30
N TYR A 214 -1.34 -6.22 -4.85
CA TYR A 214 -0.90 -6.11 -6.23
C TYR A 214 0.31 -5.19 -6.38
N ILE A 215 1.13 -5.50 -7.40
CA ILE A 215 2.04 -4.56 -8.03
C ILE A 215 1.72 -4.57 -9.53
N PHE A 216 1.45 -3.38 -10.06
CA PHE A 216 1.26 -3.14 -11.49
C PHE A 216 2.40 -2.26 -11.99
N THR A 217 2.76 -2.38 -13.27
CA THR A 217 3.73 -1.50 -13.93
C THR A 217 3.22 -1.00 -15.26
N SER A 218 3.70 0.15 -15.69
CA SER A 218 3.60 0.54 -17.10
C SER A 218 4.39 -0.42 -17.97
N ARG A 219 4.03 -0.54 -19.26
CA ARG A 219 4.56 -1.54 -20.17
C ARG A 219 6.02 -1.31 -20.58
N ASP A 220 6.53 -0.12 -20.38
CA ASP A 220 7.93 0.30 -20.64
C ASP A 220 8.89 -0.09 -19.51
N ILE A 221 8.40 -0.60 -18.38
CA ILE A 221 9.23 -1.15 -17.31
C ILE A 221 9.58 -2.61 -17.62
N GLU A 222 10.87 -2.88 -17.84
CA GLU A 222 11.39 -4.24 -17.99
C GLU A 222 11.62 -4.89 -16.63
N VAL A 223 10.67 -5.73 -16.22
CA VAL A 223 10.72 -6.42 -14.93
C VAL A 223 11.69 -7.60 -14.98
N LYS A 224 12.71 -7.55 -14.13
CA LYS A 224 13.72 -8.60 -13.97
C LYS A 224 13.30 -9.69 -12.98
N ASN A 225 12.61 -9.28 -11.90
CA ASN A 225 12.20 -10.20 -10.85
C ASN A 225 10.87 -9.75 -10.24
N PHE A 226 10.04 -10.74 -9.86
CA PHE A 226 8.83 -10.53 -9.08
C PHE A 226 8.65 -11.69 -8.12
N GLN A 227 8.41 -11.40 -6.85
CA GLN A 227 8.27 -12.40 -5.81
C GLN A 227 7.12 -12.06 -4.85
N VAL A 228 6.44 -13.10 -4.38
CA VAL A 228 5.58 -13.05 -3.20
C VAL A 228 6.37 -13.74 -2.08
N LEU A 229 6.69 -13.00 -1.03
CA LEU A 229 7.55 -13.50 0.04
C LEU A 229 6.78 -14.39 1.01
N ASP A 230 7.44 -15.41 1.53
CA ASP A 230 6.88 -16.32 2.53
C ASP A 230 7.16 -15.87 3.98
N ASP A 231 7.92 -14.77 4.15
CA ASP A 231 8.16 -14.17 5.47
C ASP A 231 6.83 -13.72 6.10
N ILE A 232 6.61 -14.10 7.36
CA ILE A 232 5.39 -13.76 8.09
C ILE A 232 5.64 -12.47 8.89
N ALA A 233 5.34 -11.33 8.27
CA ALA A 233 5.43 -10.00 8.89
C ALA A 233 4.06 -9.31 9.03
N SER A 234 3.00 -9.90 8.48
CA SER A 234 1.62 -9.42 8.52
C SER A 234 0.68 -10.60 8.25
N ASP A 235 -0.63 -10.39 8.30
CA ASP A 235 -1.62 -11.31 7.73
C ASP A 235 -1.64 -11.24 6.19
N HIS A 236 -0.92 -10.28 5.60
CA HIS A 236 -0.60 -10.19 4.18
C HIS A 236 0.85 -10.60 3.89
N LYS A 237 1.09 -11.17 2.72
CA LYS A 237 2.44 -11.42 2.20
C LYS A 237 3.00 -10.16 1.55
N ALA A 238 4.28 -9.91 1.74
CA ALA A 238 4.97 -8.86 1.01
C ALA A 238 5.18 -9.27 -0.46
N LEU A 239 5.06 -8.30 -1.37
CA LEU A 239 5.40 -8.47 -2.78
C LEU A 239 6.61 -7.61 -3.11
N ILE A 240 7.49 -8.15 -3.96
CA ILE A 240 8.68 -7.44 -4.44
C ILE A 240 8.69 -7.45 -5.96
N ILE A 241 9.11 -6.33 -6.54
CA ILE A 241 9.43 -6.20 -7.95
C ILE A 241 10.80 -5.55 -8.13
N GLU A 242 11.57 -6.04 -9.10
CA GLU A 242 12.88 -5.49 -9.48
C GLU A 242 12.95 -5.24 -10.99
N PHE A 243 13.52 -4.10 -11.40
CA PHE A 243 13.66 -3.68 -12.80
C PHE A 243 14.85 -2.76 -13.03
#